data_40f2ad9144b0f04b0ba28fec3464b922
#
_entry.id   40f2ad9144b0f04b0ba28fec3464b922
#
_cell.length_a   1.000
_cell.length_b   1.000
_cell.length_c   1.000
_cell.angle_alpha   90.00
_cell.angle_beta   90.00
_cell.angle_gamma   90.00
#
_symmetry.space_group_name_H-M   'P 1'
#
loop_
_entity.id
_entity.type
_entity.pdbx_description
1 polymer ?
#
loop_
_entity_poly.entity_id
_entity_poly.type
_entity_poly.pdbx_seq_one_letter_code
_entity_poly.pdbx_strand_id
1 'polypeptide(L)'
;GRCGCHGYKATAGWRFGNLIDGTQAEYVLVPDAQANLAPIPDGLSDEQVLMCPDIMSTGFKGAENANIRIGDTVVVFAQGPIGLCATAGARLMGATTIITVDGNDHRLGISKKMGADVTLNFNNCDVVDEIMKLTGGRGADASIEALGLQSTFESALRVLKPGGTLSSLGVYSSDLTIPLSAFAAGLGDNVRRWIWPCRD
;
A
#
# COMPACT_ATOMS: atom_id res chain seq x y z
N GLY A 1 5.19 11.35 -12.89
CA GLY A 1 4.54 12.27 -13.81
C GLY A 1 3.47 13.07 -13.11
N ARG A 2 3.13 14.26 -13.60
CA ARG A 2 2.00 15.03 -13.08
C ARG A 2 0.73 14.48 -13.69
N CYS A 3 -0.33 14.32 -12.89
CA CYS A 3 -1.61 13.87 -13.40
C CYS A 3 -2.30 14.95 -14.25
N GLY A 4 -3.32 14.56 -15.00
CA GLY A 4 -4.07 15.47 -15.88
C GLY A 4 -4.68 16.69 -15.18
N CYS A 5 -4.97 16.60 -13.88
CA CYS A 5 -5.48 17.70 -13.06
C CYS A 5 -4.51 18.88 -12.90
N HIS A 6 -3.23 18.70 -13.18
CA HIS A 6 -2.21 19.76 -13.16
C HIS A 6 -1.87 20.31 -14.56
N GLY A 7 -2.76 20.18 -15.51
CA GLY A 7 -2.58 20.67 -16.87
C GLY A 7 -1.68 19.82 -17.77
N TYR A 8 -1.16 18.69 -17.28
CA TYR A 8 -0.46 17.71 -18.10
C TYR A 8 -1.43 16.62 -18.54
N LYS A 9 -1.41 16.28 -19.81
CA LYS A 9 -2.20 15.14 -20.33
C LYS A 9 -1.52 13.81 -19.98
N ALA A 10 -1.18 13.65 -18.70
CA ALA A 10 -0.60 12.42 -18.18
C ALA A 10 -1.60 11.27 -18.30
N THR A 11 -1.12 10.08 -18.55
CA THR A 11 -1.93 8.86 -18.64
C THR A 11 -2.12 8.17 -17.28
N ALA A 12 -1.54 8.73 -16.21
CA ALA A 12 -1.77 8.29 -14.84
C ALA A 12 -3.26 8.45 -14.45
N GLY A 13 -3.68 7.72 -13.42
CA GLY A 13 -5.05 7.82 -12.90
C GLY A 13 -6.07 6.98 -13.67
N TRP A 14 -5.69 5.76 -14.05
CA TRP A 14 -6.57 4.80 -14.74
C TRP A 14 -7.09 5.28 -16.08
N ARG A 15 -6.30 5.99 -16.80
CA ARG A 15 -6.72 6.50 -18.09
C ARG A 15 -6.73 5.42 -19.16
N PHE A 16 -5.66 4.63 -19.26
CA PHE A 16 -5.59 3.45 -20.14
C PHE A 16 -6.57 2.38 -19.66
N GLY A 17 -7.33 1.80 -20.58
CA GLY A 17 -8.33 0.79 -20.30
C GLY A 17 -9.60 1.32 -19.59
N ASN A 18 -9.71 2.65 -19.44
CA ASN A 18 -10.87 3.30 -18.83
C ASN A 18 -11.40 4.46 -19.70
N LEU A 19 -10.61 5.52 -19.88
CA LEU A 19 -10.98 6.69 -20.67
C LEU A 19 -10.46 6.62 -22.11
N ILE A 20 -9.41 5.87 -22.36
CA ILE A 20 -8.83 5.56 -23.67
C ILE A 20 -8.52 4.07 -23.71
N ASP A 21 -8.19 3.55 -24.88
CA ASP A 21 -7.89 2.15 -25.10
C ASP A 21 -6.75 1.67 -24.16
N GLY A 22 -6.84 0.39 -23.76
CA GLY A 22 -5.84 -0.25 -22.92
C GLY A 22 -4.58 -0.65 -23.69
N THR A 23 -3.60 -1.17 -22.97
CA THR A 23 -2.27 -1.50 -23.52
C THR A 23 -2.09 -2.98 -23.86
N GLN A 24 -3.12 -3.81 -23.72
CA GLN A 24 -3.08 -5.23 -24.13
C GLN A 24 -3.33 -5.37 -25.64
N ALA A 25 -2.40 -4.86 -26.44
CA ALA A 25 -2.47 -4.82 -27.88
C ALA A 25 -1.06 -4.81 -28.47
N GLU A 26 -0.92 -5.16 -29.76
CA GLU A 26 0.35 -5.07 -30.48
C GLU A 26 0.83 -3.62 -30.64
N TYR A 27 -0.09 -2.66 -30.68
CA TYR A 27 0.17 -1.24 -30.78
C TYR A 27 -0.73 -0.47 -29.82
N VAL A 28 -0.17 0.56 -29.21
CA VAL A 28 -0.89 1.45 -28.31
C VAL A 28 -0.55 2.91 -28.61
N LEU A 29 -1.56 3.77 -28.64
CA LEU A 29 -1.35 5.21 -28.74
C LEU A 29 -1.14 5.80 -27.34
N VAL A 30 0.04 6.31 -27.08
CA VAL A 30 0.36 6.99 -25.81
C VAL A 30 0.32 8.49 -26.01
N PRO A 31 -0.73 9.19 -25.56
CA PRO A 31 -0.78 10.66 -25.62
C PRO A 31 0.35 11.27 -24.80
N ASP A 32 0.93 12.37 -25.29
CA ASP A 32 2.03 13.09 -24.62
C ASP A 32 3.16 12.15 -24.16
N ALA A 33 3.68 11.35 -25.08
CA ALA A 33 4.64 10.28 -24.82
C ALA A 33 5.84 10.73 -23.97
N GLN A 34 6.37 11.94 -24.21
CA GLN A 34 7.49 12.51 -23.46
C GLN A 34 7.17 12.74 -21.98
N ALA A 35 5.88 12.90 -21.63
CA ALA A 35 5.45 13.04 -20.24
C ALA A 35 5.05 11.70 -19.58
N ASN A 36 4.73 10.69 -20.40
CA ASN A 36 4.14 9.43 -19.94
C ASN A 36 5.04 8.21 -20.11
N LEU A 37 6.13 8.32 -20.85
CA LEU A 37 7.11 7.25 -21.05
C LEU A 37 8.45 7.66 -20.46
N ALA A 38 9.19 6.68 -19.97
CA ALA A 38 10.58 6.80 -19.59
C ALA A 38 11.37 5.66 -20.26
N PRO A 39 12.57 5.90 -20.77
CA PRO A 39 13.46 4.83 -21.22
C PRO A 39 13.76 3.87 -20.07
N ILE A 40 13.84 2.60 -20.39
CA ILE A 40 14.36 1.60 -19.43
C ILE A 40 15.84 1.89 -19.22
N PRO A 41 16.32 2.01 -17.96
CA PRO A 41 17.73 2.23 -17.68
C PRO A 41 18.60 1.08 -18.21
N ASP A 42 19.79 1.41 -18.69
CA ASP A 42 20.77 0.41 -19.14
C ASP A 42 21.06 -0.61 -18.02
N GLY A 43 21.10 -1.89 -18.40
CA GLY A 43 21.40 -2.97 -17.49
C GLY A 43 20.20 -3.57 -16.75
N LEU A 44 18.99 -3.07 -16.99
CA LEU A 44 17.74 -3.67 -16.47
C LEU A 44 16.99 -4.37 -17.60
N SER A 45 16.39 -5.53 -17.29
CA SER A 45 15.51 -6.23 -18.24
C SER A 45 14.06 -5.73 -18.12
N ASP A 46 13.24 -6.02 -19.14
CA ASP A 46 11.82 -5.69 -19.17
C ASP A 46 11.08 -6.30 -17.96
N GLU A 47 11.42 -7.53 -17.57
CA GLU A 47 10.82 -8.19 -16.41
C GLU A 47 11.16 -7.49 -15.09
N GLN A 48 12.37 -6.94 -14.97
CA GLN A 48 12.79 -6.23 -13.76
C GLN A 48 12.06 -4.91 -13.60
N VAL A 49 11.71 -4.23 -14.70
CA VAL A 49 11.06 -2.92 -14.64
C VAL A 49 9.54 -2.98 -14.76
N LEU A 50 8.99 -4.12 -15.16
CA LEU A 50 7.56 -4.29 -15.41
C LEU A 50 6.66 -3.84 -14.23
N MET A 51 7.11 -4.07 -13.01
CA MET A 51 6.36 -3.70 -11.80
C MET A 51 6.61 -2.27 -11.32
N CYS A 52 7.59 -1.55 -11.89
CA CYS A 52 7.98 -0.23 -11.41
C CYS A 52 6.93 0.87 -11.61
N PRO A 53 6.22 0.95 -12.77
CA PRO A 53 5.32 2.07 -13.05
C PRO A 53 4.13 2.18 -12.10
N ASP A 54 3.59 1.07 -11.61
CA ASP A 54 2.42 1.05 -10.73
C ASP A 54 2.71 0.33 -9.42
N ILE A 55 2.97 -0.97 -9.47
CA ILE A 55 3.04 -1.85 -8.29
C ILE A 55 4.07 -1.36 -7.28
N MET A 56 5.30 -1.14 -7.73
CA MET A 56 6.38 -0.71 -6.85
C MET A 56 6.19 0.74 -6.41
N SER A 57 5.84 1.65 -7.33
CA SER A 57 5.62 3.05 -7.00
C SER A 57 4.46 3.23 -6.01
N THR A 58 3.38 2.48 -6.17
CA THR A 58 2.23 2.50 -5.26
C THR A 58 2.60 1.93 -3.89
N GLY A 59 3.28 0.78 -3.83
CA GLY A 59 3.70 0.17 -2.57
C GLY A 59 4.66 1.06 -1.77
N PHE A 60 5.68 1.61 -2.43
CA PHE A 60 6.62 2.54 -1.80
C PHE A 60 5.94 3.84 -1.36
N LYS A 61 5.01 4.37 -2.16
CA LYS A 61 4.23 5.54 -1.78
C LYS A 61 3.35 5.28 -0.57
N GLY A 62 2.84 4.06 -0.44
CA GLY A 62 2.13 3.63 0.77
C GLY A 62 2.98 3.71 2.02
N ALA A 63 4.23 3.26 1.94
CA ALA A 63 5.17 3.35 3.03
C ALA A 63 5.54 4.81 3.36
N GLU A 64 5.77 5.67 2.36
CA GLU A 64 5.97 7.12 2.56
C GLU A 64 4.78 7.77 3.27
N ASN A 65 3.55 7.49 2.81
CA ASN A 65 2.33 8.07 3.37
C ASN A 65 2.04 7.57 4.80
N ALA A 66 2.53 6.39 5.16
CA ALA A 66 2.47 5.87 6.52
C ALA A 66 3.35 6.66 7.51
N ASN A 67 4.18 7.58 7.00
CA ASN A 67 5.05 8.45 7.80
C ASN A 67 5.97 7.67 8.76
N ILE A 68 6.51 6.57 8.26
CA ILE A 68 7.34 5.63 9.01
C ILE A 68 8.63 6.34 9.48
N ARG A 69 9.01 6.09 10.71
CA ARG A 69 10.24 6.58 11.33
C ARG A 69 11.12 5.42 11.78
N ILE A 70 12.38 5.72 11.96
CA ILE A 70 13.34 4.75 12.52
C ILE A 70 12.83 4.30 13.90
N GLY A 71 12.70 3.00 14.08
CA GLY A 71 12.23 2.42 15.33
C GLY A 71 10.76 2.01 15.35
N ASP A 72 9.99 2.40 14.33
CA ASP A 72 8.55 2.12 14.29
C ASP A 72 8.24 0.63 14.08
N THR A 73 7.09 0.23 14.65
CA THR A 73 6.41 -1.03 14.33
C THR A 73 5.36 -0.77 13.27
N VAL A 74 5.44 -1.46 12.14
CA VAL A 74 4.57 -1.31 10.99
C VAL A 74 3.83 -2.60 10.69
N VAL A 75 2.53 -2.50 10.43
CA VAL A 75 1.71 -3.64 9.99
C VAL A 75 1.31 -3.45 8.54
N VAL A 76 1.50 -4.47 7.69
CA VAL A 76 1.09 -4.43 6.28
C VAL A 76 0.05 -5.51 6.02
N PHE A 77 -1.17 -5.10 5.70
CA PHE A 77 -2.29 -5.98 5.39
C PHE A 77 -2.34 -6.29 3.89
N ALA A 78 -2.42 -7.57 3.58
CA ALA A 78 -2.30 -8.21 2.27
C ALA A 78 -0.86 -8.15 1.70
N GLN A 79 -0.41 -9.31 1.22
CA GLN A 79 0.92 -9.51 0.64
C GLN A 79 0.84 -9.91 -0.84
N GLY A 80 -0.08 -9.24 -1.56
CA GLY A 80 -0.02 -9.17 -3.01
C GLY A 80 1.18 -8.32 -3.47
N PRO A 81 1.36 -8.11 -4.79
CA PRO A 81 2.52 -7.37 -5.30
C PRO A 81 2.72 -5.99 -4.66
N ILE A 82 1.65 -5.22 -4.47
CA ILE A 82 1.69 -3.89 -3.82
C ILE A 82 2.10 -4.03 -2.35
N GLY A 83 1.50 -4.97 -1.60
CA GLY A 83 1.83 -5.19 -0.20
C GLY A 83 3.27 -5.64 0.02
N LEU A 84 3.81 -6.49 -0.85
CA LEU A 84 5.23 -6.88 -0.83
C LEU A 84 6.15 -5.68 -1.05
N CYS A 85 5.83 -4.80 -2.01
CA CYS A 85 6.57 -3.57 -2.24
C CYS A 85 6.43 -2.58 -1.06
N ALA A 86 5.24 -2.49 -0.44
CA ALA A 86 5.04 -1.67 0.76
C ALA A 86 5.85 -2.20 1.95
N THR A 87 5.96 -3.53 2.09
CA THR A 87 6.81 -4.19 3.10
C THR A 87 8.28 -3.82 2.92
N ALA A 88 8.79 -3.92 1.68
CA ALA A 88 10.15 -3.51 1.35
C ALA A 88 10.37 -2.01 1.59
N GLY A 89 9.41 -1.18 1.18
CA GLY A 89 9.44 0.28 1.42
C GLY A 89 9.48 0.62 2.91
N ALA A 90 8.68 -0.06 3.73
CA ALA A 90 8.66 0.13 5.18
C ALA A 90 10.04 -0.19 5.81
N ARG A 91 10.68 -1.28 5.35
CA ARG A 91 12.03 -1.65 5.81
C ARG A 91 13.05 -0.58 5.44
N LEU A 92 13.04 -0.10 4.21
CA LEU A 92 13.97 0.93 3.73
C LEU A 92 13.78 2.28 4.44
N MET A 93 12.56 2.58 4.91
CA MET A 93 12.26 3.80 5.68
C MET A 93 12.63 3.70 7.16
N GLY A 94 13.10 2.54 7.62
CA GLY A 94 13.65 2.37 8.96
C GLY A 94 12.70 1.74 9.97
N ALA A 95 11.60 1.12 9.54
CA ALA A 95 10.79 0.28 10.42
C ALA A 95 11.67 -0.82 11.03
N THR A 96 11.63 -0.97 12.35
CA THR A 96 12.41 -2.00 13.06
C THR A 96 11.65 -3.29 13.24
N THR A 97 10.32 -3.20 13.29
CA THR A 97 9.44 -4.37 13.34
C THR A 97 8.39 -4.26 12.27
N ILE A 98 8.36 -5.22 11.35
CA ILE A 98 7.37 -5.29 10.28
C ILE A 98 6.58 -6.57 10.43
N ILE A 99 5.28 -6.42 10.65
CA ILE A 99 4.31 -7.51 10.77
C ILE A 99 3.50 -7.53 9.48
N THR A 100 3.46 -8.67 8.78
CA THR A 100 2.69 -8.81 7.55
C THR A 100 1.55 -9.80 7.74
N VAL A 101 0.41 -9.48 7.13
CA VAL A 101 -0.84 -10.25 7.23
C VAL A 101 -1.31 -10.67 5.84
N ASP A 102 -1.55 -11.95 5.64
CA ASP A 102 -2.15 -12.53 4.42
C ASP A 102 -2.79 -13.88 4.74
N GLY A 103 -3.64 -14.40 3.87
CA GLY A 103 -4.19 -15.77 3.97
C GLY A 103 -3.37 -16.82 3.20
N ASN A 104 -2.34 -16.41 2.46
CA ASN A 104 -1.53 -17.27 1.62
C ASN A 104 -0.11 -17.40 2.16
N ASP A 105 0.25 -18.59 2.65
CA ASP A 105 1.56 -18.86 3.26
C ASP A 105 2.73 -18.67 2.29
N HIS A 106 2.53 -18.90 0.98
CA HIS A 106 3.57 -18.63 -0.01
C HIS A 106 3.89 -17.14 -0.10
N ARG A 107 2.87 -16.26 -0.11
CA ARG A 107 3.05 -14.80 -0.09
C ARG A 107 3.71 -14.34 1.21
N LEU A 108 3.32 -14.90 2.34
CA LEU A 108 3.96 -14.66 3.64
C LEU A 108 5.43 -15.08 3.64
N GLY A 109 5.76 -16.20 2.97
CA GLY A 109 7.14 -16.63 2.76
C GLY A 109 7.96 -15.64 1.91
N ILE A 110 7.34 -15.01 0.90
CA ILE A 110 7.99 -13.95 0.11
C ILE A 110 8.14 -12.68 0.94
N SER A 111 7.13 -12.30 1.74
CA SER A 111 7.20 -11.08 2.56
C SER A 111 8.37 -11.09 3.55
N LYS A 112 8.76 -12.25 4.06
CA LYS A 112 9.99 -12.41 4.88
C LYS A 112 11.23 -11.99 4.10
N LYS A 113 11.33 -12.36 2.83
CA LYS A 113 12.45 -11.96 1.96
C LYS A 113 12.43 -10.46 1.66
N MET A 114 11.24 -9.83 1.70
CA MET A 114 11.05 -8.39 1.51
C MET A 114 11.25 -7.57 2.80
N GLY A 115 11.55 -8.24 3.92
CA GLY A 115 11.88 -7.56 5.17
C GLY A 115 10.86 -7.70 6.29
N ALA A 116 9.85 -8.55 6.17
CA ALA A 116 8.92 -8.83 7.27
C ALA A 116 9.63 -9.61 8.40
N ASP A 117 9.45 -9.16 9.63
CA ASP A 117 9.97 -9.84 10.83
C ASP A 117 8.98 -10.89 11.33
N VAL A 118 7.69 -10.58 11.27
CA VAL A 118 6.61 -11.45 11.69
C VAL A 118 5.59 -11.60 10.55
N THR A 119 5.10 -12.81 10.37
CA THR A 119 4.05 -13.09 9.37
C THR A 119 2.86 -13.75 10.06
N LEU A 120 1.67 -13.23 9.82
CA LEU A 120 0.42 -13.73 10.38
C LEU A 120 -0.51 -14.19 9.26
N ASN A 121 -0.95 -15.44 9.34
CA ASN A 121 -1.98 -15.96 8.46
C ASN A 121 -3.34 -15.83 9.16
N PHE A 122 -4.23 -15.00 8.62
CA PHE A 122 -5.55 -14.74 9.22
C PHE A 122 -6.46 -15.95 9.25
N ASN A 123 -6.14 -17.03 8.54
CA ASN A 123 -6.87 -18.29 8.65
C ASN A 123 -6.54 -19.06 9.93
N ASN A 124 -5.43 -18.72 10.61
CA ASN A 124 -4.90 -19.46 11.75
C ASN A 124 -5.03 -18.70 13.08
N CYS A 125 -5.31 -17.39 13.05
CA CYS A 125 -5.40 -16.57 14.25
C CYS A 125 -6.28 -15.33 14.06
N ASP A 126 -6.76 -14.75 15.16
CA ASP A 126 -7.24 -13.37 15.14
C ASP A 126 -6.04 -12.44 15.05
N VAL A 127 -5.92 -11.78 13.90
CA VAL A 127 -4.74 -10.95 13.59
C VAL A 127 -4.68 -9.69 14.43
N VAL A 128 -5.82 -9.11 14.82
CA VAL A 128 -5.85 -7.91 15.67
C VAL A 128 -5.35 -8.26 17.06
N ASP A 129 -5.89 -9.31 17.65
CA ASP A 129 -5.46 -9.79 18.98
C ASP A 129 -3.97 -10.16 18.99
N GLU A 130 -3.50 -10.83 17.94
CA GLU A 130 -2.10 -11.25 17.87
C GLU A 130 -1.15 -10.06 17.72
N ILE A 131 -1.50 -9.07 16.88
CA ILE A 131 -0.72 -7.85 16.74
C ILE A 131 -0.71 -7.06 18.06
N MET A 132 -1.84 -6.96 18.76
CA MET A 132 -1.89 -6.30 20.06
C MET A 132 -1.00 -7.00 21.08
N LYS A 133 -0.96 -8.34 21.11
CA LYS A 133 -0.01 -9.09 21.98
C LYS A 133 1.44 -8.80 21.61
N LEU A 134 1.79 -8.87 20.31
CA LEU A 134 3.14 -8.61 19.82
C LEU A 134 3.64 -7.19 20.14
N THR A 135 2.72 -6.24 20.26
CA THR A 135 3.03 -4.83 20.59
C THR A 135 2.86 -4.50 22.07
N GLY A 136 2.65 -5.52 22.92
CA GLY A 136 2.42 -5.34 24.39
C GLY A 136 1.18 -4.53 24.71
N GLY A 137 0.13 -4.64 23.93
CA GLY A 137 -1.14 -3.92 24.08
C GLY A 137 -1.11 -2.46 23.59
N ARG A 138 0.03 -1.98 23.11
CA ARG A 138 0.20 -0.58 22.69
C ARG A 138 -0.36 -0.32 21.29
N GLY A 139 -0.30 -1.31 20.40
CA GLY A 139 -0.58 -1.17 18.98
C GLY A 139 0.63 -0.71 18.15
N ALA A 140 0.48 -0.70 16.83
CA ALA A 140 1.51 -0.36 15.87
C ALA A 140 1.60 1.16 15.65
N ASP A 141 2.78 1.63 15.27
CA ASP A 141 3.04 3.04 14.93
C ASP A 141 2.40 3.42 13.59
N ALA A 142 2.40 2.48 12.64
CA ALA A 142 1.76 2.64 11.34
C ALA A 142 1.15 1.33 10.85
N SER A 143 0.11 1.45 10.03
CA SER A 143 -0.46 0.34 9.28
C SER A 143 -0.63 0.71 7.81
N ILE A 144 -0.43 -0.26 6.92
CA ILE A 144 -0.62 -0.11 5.48
C ILE A 144 -1.66 -1.13 5.03
N GLU A 145 -2.75 -0.65 4.44
CA GLU A 145 -3.81 -1.48 3.89
C GLU A 145 -3.65 -1.54 2.36
N ALA A 146 -3.39 -2.74 1.81
CA ALA A 146 -3.04 -2.94 0.40
C ALA A 146 -3.99 -3.91 -0.34
N LEU A 147 -5.25 -4.01 0.08
CA LEU A 147 -6.25 -4.90 -0.53
C LEU A 147 -7.49 -4.16 -1.02
N GLY A 148 -8.11 -3.33 -0.17
CA GLY A 148 -9.33 -2.61 -0.51
C GLY A 148 -10.62 -3.29 -0.04
N LEU A 149 -10.59 -3.97 1.11
CA LEU A 149 -11.77 -4.54 1.75
C LEU A 149 -12.10 -3.83 3.06
N GLN A 150 -13.40 -3.75 3.40
CA GLN A 150 -13.87 -3.22 4.67
C GLN A 150 -13.18 -3.90 5.86
N SER A 151 -13.07 -5.22 5.84
CA SER A 151 -12.47 -6.00 6.93
C SER A 151 -10.99 -5.71 7.14
N THR A 152 -10.22 -5.57 6.07
CA THR A 152 -8.79 -5.23 6.16
C THR A 152 -8.59 -3.78 6.60
N PHE A 153 -9.43 -2.87 6.14
CA PHE A 153 -9.43 -1.48 6.57
C PHE A 153 -9.72 -1.35 8.07
N GLU A 154 -10.76 -2.02 8.58
CA GLU A 154 -11.07 -2.02 10.01
C GLU A 154 -9.95 -2.64 10.84
N SER A 155 -9.41 -3.78 10.42
CA SER A 155 -8.30 -4.42 11.11
C SER A 155 -7.08 -3.49 11.15
N ALA A 156 -6.78 -2.83 10.03
CA ALA A 156 -5.66 -1.88 9.93
C ALA A 156 -5.84 -0.65 10.84
N LEU A 157 -7.09 -0.21 11.08
CA LEU A 157 -7.39 0.83 12.08
C LEU A 157 -7.23 0.31 13.51
N ARG A 158 -7.76 -0.89 13.80
CA ARG A 158 -7.80 -1.44 15.15
C ARG A 158 -6.43 -1.78 15.74
N VAL A 159 -5.45 -2.07 14.88
CA VAL A 159 -4.08 -2.41 15.32
C VAL A 159 -3.21 -1.19 15.60
N LEU A 160 -3.67 0.02 15.31
CA LEU A 160 -2.89 1.24 15.53
C LEU A 160 -2.89 1.66 17.01
N LYS A 161 -1.75 2.16 17.45
CA LYS A 161 -1.67 2.90 18.71
C LYS A 161 -2.40 4.25 18.57
N PRO A 162 -2.82 4.89 19.68
CA PRO A 162 -3.29 6.27 19.64
C PRO A 162 -2.25 7.18 18.94
N GLY A 163 -2.70 7.96 17.96
CA GLY A 163 -1.82 8.80 17.13
C GLY A 163 -1.03 8.06 16.05
N GLY A 164 -1.27 6.75 15.84
CA GLY A 164 -0.70 5.98 14.73
C GLY A 164 -1.27 6.42 13.36
N THR A 165 -0.60 6.03 12.28
CA THR A 165 -0.98 6.41 10.91
C THR A 165 -1.45 5.21 10.12
N LEU A 166 -2.63 5.30 9.49
CA LEU A 166 -3.09 4.36 8.46
C LEU A 166 -2.80 4.92 7.07
N SER A 167 -2.08 4.14 6.25
CA SER A 167 -1.93 4.39 4.82
C SER A 167 -2.76 3.35 4.04
N SER A 168 -3.81 3.79 3.36
CA SER A 168 -4.68 2.92 2.59
C SER A 168 -4.40 3.04 1.10
N LEU A 169 -4.01 1.93 0.49
CA LEU A 169 -3.68 1.79 -0.93
C LEU A 169 -4.76 1.04 -1.70
N GLY A 170 -5.55 0.25 -1.00
CA GLY A 170 -6.56 -0.61 -1.61
C GLY A 170 -7.60 0.17 -2.41
N VAL A 171 -8.07 -0.44 -3.50
CA VAL A 171 -9.17 0.09 -4.30
C VAL A 171 -10.45 -0.57 -3.82
N TYR A 172 -11.34 0.25 -3.26
CA TYR A 172 -12.59 -0.22 -2.67
C TYR A 172 -13.68 -0.23 -3.73
N SER A 173 -14.39 -1.35 -3.83
CA SER A 173 -15.53 -1.52 -4.75
C SER A 173 -16.85 -1.00 -4.17
N SER A 174 -16.89 -0.65 -2.89
CA SER A 174 -18.07 -0.12 -2.16
C SER A 174 -17.65 0.95 -1.18
N ASP A 175 -18.63 1.65 -0.61
CA ASP A 175 -18.40 2.64 0.42
C ASP A 175 -17.75 2.01 1.66
N LEU A 176 -16.80 2.74 2.25
CA LEU A 176 -16.19 2.36 3.52
C LEU A 176 -16.99 2.92 4.68
N THR A 177 -17.26 2.06 5.66
CA THR A 177 -17.78 2.47 6.96
C THR A 177 -16.62 2.64 7.93
N ILE A 178 -16.48 3.82 8.52
CA ILE A 178 -15.48 4.05 9.56
C ILE A 178 -16.16 3.88 10.91
N PRO A 179 -15.79 2.88 11.73
CA PRO A 179 -16.40 2.68 13.03
C PRO A 179 -16.07 3.85 13.95
N LEU A 180 -17.09 4.57 14.44
CA LEU A 180 -16.94 5.73 15.33
C LEU A 180 -16.13 5.42 16.60
N SER A 181 -16.19 4.19 17.11
CA SER A 181 -15.37 3.74 18.22
C SER A 181 -13.86 3.80 17.96
N ALA A 182 -13.44 3.63 16.72
CA ALA A 182 -12.03 3.80 16.32
C ALA A 182 -11.59 5.27 16.34
N PHE A 183 -12.50 6.18 16.03
CA PHE A 183 -12.26 7.65 16.17
C PHE A 183 -12.21 8.06 17.63
N ALA A 184 -13.09 7.53 18.46
CA ALA A 184 -13.11 7.82 19.91
C ALA A 184 -11.82 7.34 20.61
N ALA A 185 -11.12 6.36 20.06
CA ALA A 185 -9.83 5.88 20.56
C ALA A 185 -8.64 6.80 20.21
N GLY A 186 -8.86 7.99 19.66
CA GLY A 186 -7.82 8.98 19.40
C GLY A 186 -7.06 8.77 18.09
N LEU A 187 -7.65 8.07 17.12
CA LEU A 187 -7.05 7.88 15.80
C LEU A 187 -7.03 9.15 14.94
N GLY A 188 -7.71 10.23 15.36
CA GLY A 188 -7.61 11.60 14.84
C GLY A 188 -7.31 11.74 13.34
N ASP A 189 -6.58 12.80 12.98
CA ASP A 189 -6.24 13.18 11.60
C ASP A 189 -5.22 12.28 10.89
N ASN A 190 -4.92 11.09 11.41
CA ASN A 190 -3.82 10.25 10.96
C ASN A 190 -4.20 9.19 9.91
N VAL A 191 -5.42 9.22 9.38
CA VAL A 191 -5.79 8.38 8.24
C VAL A 191 -5.35 9.07 6.96
N ARG A 192 -4.31 8.56 6.33
CA ARG A 192 -3.83 9.05 5.03
C ARG A 192 -4.19 8.03 3.97
N ARG A 193 -5.05 8.43 3.04
CA ARG A 193 -5.36 7.65 1.85
C ARG A 193 -4.46 8.10 0.72
N TRP A 194 -3.85 7.15 0.01
CA TRP A 194 -3.37 7.39 -1.33
C TRP A 194 -4.60 7.55 -2.23
N ILE A 195 -5.03 8.80 -2.43
CA ILE A 195 -5.96 9.12 -3.48
C ILE A 195 -5.09 9.39 -4.70
N TRP A 196 -5.27 8.62 -5.75
CA TRP A 196 -4.78 9.04 -7.06
C TRP A 196 -5.21 10.49 -7.24
N PRO A 197 -4.26 11.42 -7.38
CA PRO A 197 -4.61 12.82 -7.44
C PRO A 197 -5.39 13.01 -8.72
N CYS A 198 -6.66 13.24 -8.64
CA CYS A 198 -7.52 13.82 -9.66
C CYS A 198 -8.98 13.47 -9.40
N ARG A 199 -9.52 14.01 -8.34
CA ARG A 199 -10.92 14.43 -8.31
C ARG A 199 -10.87 15.87 -7.79
N ASP A 200 -10.97 16.71 -8.74
CA ASP A 200 -11.63 18.00 -8.97
C ASP A 200 -10.94 18.71 -10.10
#